data_600c97e6bd639b08e63c3d05018b74ed
#
_entry.id   600c97e6bd639b08e63c3d05018b74ed
#
_cell.length_a   1.000
_cell.length_b   1.000
_cell.length_c   1.000
_cell.angle_alpha   90.00
_cell.angle_beta   90.00
_cell.angle_gamma   90.00
#
_symmetry.space_group_name_H-M   'P 1'
#
loop_
_entity.id
_entity.type
_entity.pdbx_description
1 polymer ?
#
loop_
_entity_poly.entity_id
_entity_poly.type
_entity_poly.pdbx_seq_one_letter_code
_entity_poly.pdbx_strand_id
1 'polypeptide(L)'
;MQLRSRRTAYYLGLVAVTTVLFTVTYNVGMAVWEDRPQPLYRSLEVVVQSFTTTGYGEDAGWRTLQMNVLVILMQLAGIGLILTAVDVFAVPWLRDALTPAAPEKLPDLDDHIVVCEYTPRTDAFVTELEARGRDYVLVESDTETARDLHEAGYRVVQGDPESVETLENAGVGSARCVVVDAPDDTSASVALSVRDVRSDVRVITLVEDVNLARYHSAAGVDEVLSPRQLLGRSLAEEVPTAVAAAVEEGVVIGEGFELVELAVAAESDIASGTFAEAELRERFGVNVIGAWIGGDFETPVRPDAELVSGTRLLVAGRSEDVEALRDATAVTVRPFSAQRIIIAGFGDSGRTVHETLSGSGFRMTVLDIAEMDGVDVVGDAREPDALEAAGISDADALVLTVADDTTAIFATLIARELNPDLHIVVRANEEADVEKLRRAGADYVQSLATVSGRMLASTVFEDQEVLTYDTQVNIVRLPAGGLAGGTLADEEVRTVTDCTVVAAIRDGETVTELDPTEFVFEADDEVVVAGTDEAITRFEAEFGV
;
A
#
# COMPACT_ATOMS: atom_id res chain seq x y z
N MET A 1 12.65 18.07 10.13
CA MET A 1 13.63 18.81 10.98
C MET A 1 15.09 18.33 10.83
N GLN A 2 15.39 17.03 10.83
CA GLN A 2 16.78 16.51 10.75
C GLN A 2 17.52 16.82 9.42
N LEU A 3 16.87 16.79 8.27
CA LEU A 3 17.50 17.09 6.96
C LEU A 3 17.89 18.57 6.81
N ARG A 4 17.06 19.47 7.36
CA ARG A 4 17.31 20.93 7.35
C ARG A 4 18.55 21.28 8.20
N SER A 5 18.68 20.65 9.37
CA SER A 5 19.86 20.81 10.25
C SER A 5 21.14 20.29 9.59
N ARG A 6 21.10 19.20 8.81
CA ARG A 6 22.27 18.68 8.08
C ARG A 6 22.73 19.61 6.96
N ARG A 7 21.82 20.14 6.13
CA ARG A 7 22.17 21.10 5.06
C ARG A 7 22.80 22.37 5.61
N THR A 8 22.25 22.93 6.69
CA THR A 8 22.81 24.08 7.40
C THR A 8 24.21 23.77 7.95
N ALA A 9 24.41 22.61 8.57
CA ALA A 9 25.71 22.19 9.09
C ALA A 9 26.74 22.01 7.97
N TYR A 10 26.39 21.42 6.84
CA TYR A 10 27.27 21.31 5.67
C TYR A 10 27.63 22.66 5.09
N TYR A 11 26.67 23.59 4.98
CA TYR A 11 26.95 24.95 4.50
C TYR A 11 27.93 25.69 5.43
N LEU A 12 27.69 25.68 6.74
CA LEU A 12 28.58 26.30 7.72
C LEU A 12 29.98 25.66 7.69
N GLY A 13 30.07 24.34 7.54
CA GLY A 13 31.31 23.63 7.35
C GLY A 13 32.05 24.07 6.06
N LEU A 14 31.31 24.18 4.95
CA LEU A 14 31.85 24.65 3.67
C LEU A 14 32.41 26.08 3.81
N VAL A 15 31.67 27.01 4.41
CA VAL A 15 32.11 28.38 4.66
C VAL A 15 33.39 28.39 5.49
N ALA A 16 33.44 27.66 6.59
CA ALA A 16 34.58 27.58 7.48
C ALA A 16 35.84 27.04 6.74
N VAL A 17 35.70 25.92 6.04
CA VAL A 17 36.79 25.28 5.29
C VAL A 17 37.29 26.20 4.19
N THR A 18 36.41 26.81 3.42
CA THR A 18 36.76 27.71 2.33
C THR A 18 37.48 28.97 2.86
N THR A 19 36.98 29.55 3.96
CA THR A 19 37.60 30.71 4.60
C THR A 19 39.00 30.38 5.09
N VAL A 20 39.19 29.27 5.79
CA VAL A 20 40.52 28.84 6.26
C VAL A 20 41.47 28.59 5.08
N LEU A 21 41.01 27.87 4.06
CA LEU A 21 41.82 27.57 2.87
C LEU A 21 42.32 28.84 2.19
N PHE A 22 41.42 29.77 1.89
CA PHE A 22 41.81 31.04 1.22
C PHE A 22 42.66 31.92 2.13
N THR A 23 42.40 31.93 3.45
CA THR A 23 43.24 32.69 4.39
C THR A 23 44.67 32.21 4.39
N VAL A 24 44.90 30.91 4.46
CA VAL A 24 46.23 30.31 4.44
C VAL A 24 46.90 30.54 3.08
N THR A 25 46.17 30.29 1.97
CA THR A 25 46.73 30.45 0.62
C THR A 25 47.07 31.91 0.32
N TYR A 26 46.21 32.86 0.73
CA TYR A 26 46.46 34.30 0.57
C TYR A 26 47.66 34.74 1.40
N ASN A 27 47.79 34.30 2.65
CA ASN A 27 48.91 34.63 3.52
C ASN A 27 50.26 34.15 2.95
N VAL A 28 50.28 32.88 2.48
CA VAL A 28 51.48 32.33 1.81
C VAL A 28 51.75 33.05 0.49
N GLY A 29 50.74 33.37 -0.31
CA GLY A 29 50.88 34.11 -1.56
C GLY A 29 51.47 35.50 -1.36
N MET A 30 51.04 36.24 -0.36
CA MET A 30 51.59 37.56 0.01
C MET A 30 53.07 37.47 0.41
N ALA A 31 53.46 36.43 1.13
CA ALA A 31 54.86 36.24 1.54
C ALA A 31 55.75 35.76 0.38
N VAL A 32 55.27 34.80 -0.45
CA VAL A 32 56.10 34.10 -1.45
C VAL A 32 56.09 34.81 -2.82
N TRP A 33 54.94 35.33 -3.24
CA TRP A 33 54.78 35.93 -4.58
C TRP A 33 54.93 37.45 -4.59
N GLU A 34 54.49 38.11 -3.51
CA GLU A 34 54.49 39.56 -3.43
C GLU A 34 55.67 40.14 -2.60
N ASP A 35 56.38 39.27 -1.87
CA ASP A 35 57.43 39.64 -0.90
C ASP A 35 56.93 40.65 0.17
N ARG A 36 55.66 40.45 0.59
CA ARG A 36 54.95 41.31 1.55
C ARG A 36 54.35 40.44 2.67
N PRO A 37 55.17 39.84 3.55
CA PRO A 37 54.70 39.02 4.63
C PRO A 37 53.79 39.81 5.59
N GLN A 38 52.65 39.22 5.95
CA GLN A 38 51.68 39.82 6.85
C GLN A 38 51.15 38.82 7.88
N PRO A 39 50.64 39.30 9.02
CA PRO A 39 50.05 38.39 10.01
C PRO A 39 48.77 37.74 9.51
N LEU A 40 48.49 36.50 9.96
CA LEU A 40 47.40 35.67 9.48
C LEU A 40 46.01 36.33 9.66
N TYR A 41 45.81 37.10 10.75
CA TYR A 41 44.54 37.81 10.99
C TYR A 41 44.23 38.84 9.90
N ARG A 42 45.26 39.49 9.34
CA ARG A 42 45.10 40.46 8.25
C ARG A 42 44.71 39.76 6.95
N SER A 43 45.29 38.59 6.68
CA SER A 43 44.91 37.75 5.55
C SER A 43 43.45 37.24 5.69
N LEU A 44 43.01 36.87 6.89
CA LEU A 44 41.64 36.53 7.18
C LEU A 44 40.69 37.71 6.92
N GLU A 45 41.08 38.90 7.35
CA GLU A 45 40.30 40.12 7.12
C GLU A 45 40.08 40.37 5.62
N VAL A 46 41.14 40.29 4.80
CA VAL A 46 41.02 40.44 3.34
C VAL A 46 40.15 39.38 2.70
N VAL A 47 40.24 38.12 3.15
CA VAL A 47 39.38 37.04 2.67
C VAL A 47 37.91 37.31 3.00
N VAL A 48 37.61 37.70 4.23
CA VAL A 48 36.23 38.04 4.65
C VAL A 48 35.73 39.25 3.86
N GLN A 49 36.53 40.30 3.68
CA GLN A 49 36.18 41.48 2.86
C GLN A 49 35.90 41.09 1.40
N SER A 50 36.67 40.14 0.85
CA SER A 50 36.46 39.65 -0.53
C SER A 50 35.21 38.82 -0.65
N PHE A 51 34.93 37.97 0.33
CA PHE A 51 33.70 37.13 0.35
C PHE A 51 32.43 37.97 0.55
N THR A 52 32.51 39.04 1.36
CA THR A 52 31.39 39.96 1.57
C THR A 52 31.32 41.07 0.51
N THR A 53 32.18 41.04 -0.49
CA THR A 53 32.26 42.05 -1.57
C THR A 53 32.53 43.49 -1.07
N THR A 54 32.99 43.64 0.18
CA THR A 54 33.23 44.98 0.78
C THR A 54 34.49 45.65 0.28
N GLY A 55 35.59 44.90 0.14
CA GLY A 55 36.85 45.24 -0.50
C GLY A 55 37.43 46.65 -0.24
N TYR A 56 38.00 46.90 0.94
CA TYR A 56 38.64 48.22 1.22
C TYR A 56 39.88 48.52 0.39
N GLY A 57 40.46 47.50 -0.29
CA GLY A 57 41.56 47.68 -1.23
C GLY A 57 42.92 48.02 -0.60
N GLU A 58 43.09 47.85 0.73
CA GLU A 58 44.35 48.18 1.42
C GLU A 58 45.56 47.40 0.88
N ASP A 59 45.35 46.14 0.45
CA ASP A 59 46.37 45.28 -0.15
C ASP A 59 46.37 45.33 -1.70
N ALA A 60 45.50 46.14 -2.31
CA ALA A 60 45.38 46.24 -3.76
C ALA A 60 46.68 46.71 -4.43
N GLY A 61 46.91 46.27 -5.67
CA GLY A 61 48.12 46.49 -6.42
C GLY A 61 49.04 45.27 -6.36
N TRP A 62 48.46 44.03 -6.37
CA TRP A 62 49.26 42.82 -6.52
C TRP A 62 50.02 42.81 -7.83
N ARG A 63 51.31 42.50 -7.74
CA ARG A 63 52.24 42.59 -8.86
C ARG A 63 52.33 41.32 -9.68
N THR A 64 52.06 40.21 -9.06
CA THR A 64 52.17 38.87 -9.67
C THR A 64 50.87 38.39 -10.28
N LEU A 65 50.96 37.65 -11.39
CA LEU A 65 49.78 37.03 -12.03
C LEU A 65 49.09 36.01 -11.09
N GLN A 66 49.88 35.23 -10.34
CA GLN A 66 49.40 34.21 -9.42
C GLN A 66 48.50 34.81 -8.35
N MET A 67 48.91 35.96 -7.77
CA MET A 67 48.13 36.62 -6.73
C MET A 67 46.84 37.23 -7.28
N ASN A 68 46.90 37.85 -8.47
CA ASN A 68 45.71 38.39 -9.12
C ASN A 68 44.69 37.26 -9.44
N VAL A 69 45.14 36.10 -9.95
CA VAL A 69 44.28 34.95 -10.21
C VAL A 69 43.67 34.41 -8.90
N LEU A 70 44.49 34.32 -7.83
CA LEU A 70 44.00 33.88 -6.52
C LEU A 70 42.87 34.77 -6.00
N VAL A 71 43.06 36.10 -6.11
CA VAL A 71 42.05 37.07 -5.64
C VAL A 71 40.76 36.97 -6.47
N ILE A 72 40.87 36.80 -7.79
CA ILE A 72 39.69 36.58 -8.63
C ILE A 72 38.95 35.30 -8.20
N LEU A 73 39.67 34.19 -7.98
CA LEU A 73 39.08 32.94 -7.51
C LEU A 73 38.40 33.11 -6.13
N MET A 74 39.03 33.86 -5.24
CA MET A 74 38.51 34.17 -3.91
C MET A 74 37.20 34.97 -3.99
N GLN A 75 37.14 36.00 -4.88
CA GLN A 75 35.92 36.78 -5.11
C GLN A 75 34.79 35.92 -5.70
N LEU A 76 35.08 35.07 -6.70
CA LEU A 76 34.10 34.14 -7.28
C LEU A 76 33.62 33.14 -6.25
N ALA A 77 34.50 32.61 -5.41
CA ALA A 77 34.13 31.72 -4.32
C ALA A 77 33.18 32.41 -3.31
N GLY A 78 33.46 33.66 -2.95
CA GLY A 78 32.62 34.48 -2.08
C GLY A 78 31.20 34.66 -2.66
N ILE A 79 31.11 35.00 -3.93
CA ILE A 79 29.80 35.09 -4.63
C ILE A 79 29.09 33.76 -4.62
N GLY A 80 29.79 32.64 -4.88
CA GLY A 80 29.24 31.29 -4.83
C GLY A 80 28.69 30.93 -3.45
N LEU A 81 29.40 31.29 -2.37
CA LEU A 81 28.92 31.09 -1.00
C LEU A 81 27.65 31.90 -0.70
N ILE A 82 27.60 33.18 -1.17
CA ILE A 82 26.38 34.00 -0.99
C ILE A 82 25.19 33.40 -1.73
N LEU A 83 25.35 32.97 -2.98
CA LEU A 83 24.28 32.32 -3.75
C LEU A 83 23.82 31.04 -3.09
N THR A 84 24.76 30.24 -2.57
CA THR A 84 24.43 29.03 -1.82
C THR A 84 23.69 29.35 -0.51
N ALA A 85 24.05 30.47 0.16
CA ALA A 85 23.31 30.91 1.35
C ALA A 85 21.86 31.27 1.02
N VAL A 86 21.63 31.93 -0.11
CA VAL A 86 20.27 32.25 -0.58
C VAL A 86 19.47 30.95 -0.82
N ASP A 87 20.07 29.97 -1.49
CA ASP A 87 19.43 28.68 -1.75
C ASP A 87 19.14 27.89 -0.46
N VAL A 88 20.06 27.88 0.49
CA VAL A 88 19.93 27.12 1.75
C VAL A 88 18.97 27.78 2.74
N PHE A 89 18.90 29.12 2.80
CA PHE A 89 18.16 29.86 3.83
C PHE A 89 16.98 30.65 3.29
N ALA A 90 17.18 31.43 2.21
CA ALA A 90 16.16 32.35 1.73
C ALA A 90 15.08 31.64 0.90
N VAL A 91 15.45 30.71 0.04
CA VAL A 91 14.49 29.99 -0.80
C VAL A 91 13.53 29.14 0.04
N PRO A 92 13.99 28.32 1.02
CA PRO A 92 13.08 27.58 1.90
C PRO A 92 12.20 28.51 2.75
N TRP A 93 12.77 29.60 3.30
CA TRP A 93 12.00 30.57 4.07
C TRP A 93 10.92 31.26 3.21
N LEU A 94 11.26 31.65 1.99
CA LEU A 94 10.31 32.27 1.07
C LEU A 94 9.21 31.28 0.64
N ARG A 95 9.57 30.03 0.41
CA ARG A 95 8.64 28.97 0.10
C ARG A 95 7.64 28.76 1.26
N ASP A 96 8.15 28.59 2.48
CA ASP A 96 7.31 28.44 3.68
C ASP A 96 6.40 29.67 3.90
N ALA A 97 6.88 30.88 3.58
CA ALA A 97 6.11 32.11 3.74
C ALA A 97 5.04 32.32 2.64
N LEU A 98 5.22 31.73 1.46
CA LEU A 98 4.31 31.84 0.31
C LEU A 98 3.37 30.66 0.16
N THR A 99 3.67 29.51 0.80
CA THR A 99 2.80 28.34 0.75
C THR A 99 1.65 28.51 1.73
N PRO A 100 0.40 28.34 1.31
CA PRO A 100 -0.74 28.36 2.21
C PRO A 100 -0.58 27.31 3.30
N ALA A 101 -0.79 27.66 4.55
CA ALA A 101 -0.92 26.68 5.62
C ALA A 101 -2.21 25.87 5.40
N ALA A 102 -2.20 24.59 5.79
CA ALA A 102 -3.44 23.83 5.83
C ALA A 102 -4.45 24.55 6.78
N PRO A 103 -5.73 24.57 6.45
CA PRO A 103 -6.73 25.25 7.25
C PRO A 103 -6.91 24.55 8.60
N GLU A 104 -7.14 25.34 9.65
CA GLU A 104 -7.51 24.81 10.98
C GLU A 104 -9.01 24.45 11.04
N LYS A 105 -9.80 24.87 10.05
CA LYS A 105 -11.23 24.59 9.93
C LYS A 105 -11.65 24.55 8.46
N LEU A 106 -12.46 23.58 8.10
CA LEU A 106 -13.10 23.49 6.78
C LEU A 106 -14.53 24.05 6.82
N PRO A 107 -15.14 24.38 5.65
CA PRO A 107 -16.56 24.68 5.54
C PRO A 107 -17.40 23.54 6.12
N ASP A 108 -18.58 23.89 6.64
CA ASP A 108 -19.51 22.91 7.19
C ASP A 108 -19.86 21.85 6.13
N LEU A 109 -19.62 20.59 6.45
CA LEU A 109 -19.98 19.40 5.68
C LEU A 109 -20.99 18.60 6.50
N ASP A 110 -21.89 17.91 5.83
CA ASP A 110 -22.85 16.99 6.42
C ASP A 110 -22.63 15.59 5.87
N ASP A 111 -22.85 14.56 6.68
CA ASP A 111 -22.77 13.14 6.30
C ASP A 111 -21.40 12.71 5.72
N HIS A 112 -20.33 13.45 6.09
CA HIS A 112 -18.97 13.18 5.68
C HIS A 112 -18.26 12.23 6.66
N ILE A 113 -17.09 11.73 6.25
CA ILE A 113 -16.24 10.85 7.04
C ILE A 113 -15.06 11.66 7.57
N VAL A 114 -14.82 11.61 8.89
CA VAL A 114 -13.64 12.22 9.50
C VAL A 114 -12.58 11.12 9.65
N VAL A 115 -11.38 11.37 9.13
CA VAL A 115 -10.25 10.44 9.20
C VAL A 115 -9.13 11.09 9.99
N CYS A 116 -8.78 10.52 11.13
CA CYS A 116 -7.76 11.04 12.05
C CYS A 116 -6.42 10.35 11.81
N GLU A 117 -5.40 11.14 11.55
CA GLU A 117 -4.02 10.83 11.17
C GLU A 117 -3.90 10.25 9.75
N TYR A 118 -2.87 10.75 9.04
CA TYR A 118 -2.57 10.29 7.70
C TYR A 118 -1.49 9.21 7.73
N THR A 119 -1.82 8.06 7.17
CA THR A 119 -0.92 6.92 7.01
C THR A 119 -1.09 6.34 5.60
N PRO A 120 -0.22 5.46 5.11
CA PRO A 120 -0.45 4.76 3.83
C PRO A 120 -1.78 4.00 3.79
N ARG A 121 -2.30 3.54 4.93
CA ARG A 121 -3.59 2.84 5.05
C ARG A 121 -4.77 3.79 4.84
N THR A 122 -4.70 4.98 5.44
CA THR A 122 -5.73 6.01 5.28
C THR A 122 -5.69 6.63 3.89
N ASP A 123 -4.53 6.70 3.23
CA ASP A 123 -4.43 7.13 1.83
C ASP A 123 -5.17 6.16 0.89
N ALA A 124 -4.96 4.86 1.06
CA ALA A 124 -5.72 3.85 0.33
C ALA A 124 -7.23 3.95 0.59
N PHE A 125 -7.63 4.21 1.85
CA PHE A 125 -9.04 4.40 2.20
C PHE A 125 -9.63 5.67 1.57
N VAL A 126 -8.90 6.79 1.58
CA VAL A 126 -9.34 8.05 0.95
C VAL A 126 -9.54 7.86 -0.56
N THR A 127 -8.65 7.11 -1.22
CA THR A 127 -8.81 6.75 -2.64
C THR A 127 -10.14 6.03 -2.89
N GLU A 128 -10.51 5.08 -2.02
CA GLU A 128 -11.81 4.40 -2.09
C GLU A 128 -13.01 5.35 -1.84
N LEU A 129 -12.85 6.33 -0.93
CA LEU A 129 -13.89 7.34 -0.68
C LEU A 129 -14.10 8.23 -1.90
N GLU A 130 -13.02 8.69 -2.53
CA GLU A 130 -13.05 9.53 -3.73
C GLU A 130 -13.66 8.79 -4.93
N ALA A 131 -13.30 7.52 -5.13
CA ALA A 131 -13.87 6.68 -6.16
C ALA A 131 -15.39 6.52 -6.02
N ARG A 132 -15.91 6.53 -4.77
CA ARG A 132 -17.35 6.47 -4.45
C ARG A 132 -18.02 7.82 -4.32
N GLY A 133 -17.32 8.93 -4.61
CA GLY A 133 -17.84 10.29 -4.52
C GLY A 133 -18.27 10.69 -3.11
N ARG A 134 -17.62 10.16 -2.07
CA ARG A 134 -17.94 10.45 -0.67
C ARG A 134 -17.07 11.58 -0.11
N ASP A 135 -17.72 12.48 0.61
CA ASP A 135 -17.02 13.58 1.27
C ASP A 135 -16.28 13.11 2.51
N TYR A 136 -15.04 13.58 2.66
CA TYR A 136 -14.20 13.28 3.82
C TYR A 136 -13.43 14.52 4.31
N VAL A 137 -12.92 14.43 5.53
CA VAL A 137 -12.01 15.41 6.14
C VAL A 137 -10.90 14.64 6.84
N LEU A 138 -9.65 14.87 6.44
CA LEU A 138 -8.48 14.41 7.17
C LEU A 138 -8.19 15.34 8.34
N VAL A 139 -7.84 14.81 9.50
CA VAL A 139 -7.28 15.55 10.63
C VAL A 139 -5.84 15.11 10.79
N GLU A 140 -4.89 16.05 10.64
CA GLU A 140 -3.47 15.74 10.65
C GLU A 140 -2.72 16.65 11.65
N SER A 141 -2.01 16.02 12.56
CA SER A 141 -1.29 16.71 13.64
C SER A 141 0.02 17.34 13.17
N ASP A 142 0.76 16.68 12.27
CA ASP A 142 2.02 17.20 11.75
C ASP A 142 1.78 18.31 10.72
N THR A 143 2.30 19.49 11.02
CA THR A 143 2.09 20.69 10.19
C THR A 143 2.70 20.57 8.79
N GLU A 144 3.79 19.82 8.62
CA GLU A 144 4.43 19.64 7.31
C GLU A 144 3.61 18.67 6.46
N THR A 145 3.18 17.56 7.04
CA THR A 145 2.29 16.58 6.42
C THR A 145 0.93 17.19 6.03
N ALA A 146 0.28 17.91 6.96
CA ALA A 146 -0.99 18.58 6.70
C ALA A 146 -0.91 19.58 5.54
N ARG A 147 0.20 20.34 5.46
CA ARG A 147 0.45 21.26 4.36
C ARG A 147 0.63 20.54 3.02
N ASP A 148 1.45 19.48 3.00
CA ASP A 148 1.75 18.72 1.79
C ASP A 148 0.47 18.04 1.25
N LEU A 149 -0.37 17.51 2.14
CA LEU A 149 -1.71 16.98 1.80
C LEU A 149 -2.63 18.06 1.23
N HIS A 150 -2.64 19.25 1.85
CA HIS A 150 -3.44 20.37 1.34
C HIS A 150 -2.98 20.84 -0.05
N GLU A 151 -1.65 20.88 -0.30
CA GLU A 151 -1.09 21.18 -1.62
C GLU A 151 -1.44 20.10 -2.66
N ALA A 152 -1.51 18.84 -2.24
CA ALA A 152 -1.92 17.72 -3.10
C ALA A 152 -3.43 17.71 -3.39
N GLY A 153 -4.23 18.55 -2.69
CA GLY A 153 -5.66 18.70 -2.94
C GLY A 153 -6.56 17.96 -1.96
N TYR A 154 -6.00 17.28 -0.95
CA TYR A 154 -6.78 16.62 0.09
C TYR A 154 -7.54 17.64 0.95
N ARG A 155 -8.71 17.24 1.44
CA ARG A 155 -9.48 18.02 2.41
C ARG A 155 -8.94 17.76 3.81
N VAL A 156 -8.04 18.61 4.29
CA VAL A 156 -7.32 18.42 5.55
C VAL A 156 -7.55 19.58 6.52
N VAL A 157 -7.74 19.26 7.78
CA VAL A 157 -7.72 20.17 8.94
C VAL A 157 -6.42 19.90 9.69
N GLN A 158 -5.59 20.95 9.84
CA GLN A 158 -4.37 20.85 10.64
C GLN A 158 -4.70 21.03 12.12
N GLY A 159 -4.39 20.03 12.91
CA GLY A 159 -4.56 20.07 14.37
C GLY A 159 -4.42 18.71 15.03
N ASP A 160 -4.38 18.72 16.35
CA ASP A 160 -4.27 17.53 17.17
C ASP A 160 -5.62 16.78 17.21
N PRO A 161 -5.72 15.52 16.73
CA PRO A 161 -6.97 14.75 16.76
C PRO A 161 -7.44 14.38 18.18
N GLU A 162 -6.59 14.48 19.19
CA GLU A 162 -7.01 14.33 20.59
C GLU A 162 -7.73 15.58 21.12
N SER A 163 -7.67 16.72 20.38
CA SER A 163 -8.31 17.97 20.78
C SER A 163 -9.77 18.02 20.35
N VAL A 164 -10.67 18.26 21.30
CA VAL A 164 -12.11 18.48 21.06
C VAL A 164 -12.33 19.64 20.07
N GLU A 165 -11.57 20.74 20.18
CA GLU A 165 -11.67 21.89 19.29
C GLU A 165 -11.32 21.51 17.83
N THR A 166 -10.27 20.69 17.63
CA THR A 166 -9.90 20.21 16.31
C THR A 166 -10.98 19.32 15.70
N LEU A 167 -11.54 18.41 16.50
CA LEU A 167 -12.63 17.53 16.08
C LEU A 167 -13.92 18.31 15.76
N GLU A 168 -14.24 19.36 16.52
CA GLU A 168 -15.34 20.27 16.19
C GLU A 168 -15.08 21.00 14.86
N ASN A 169 -13.84 21.47 14.64
CA ASN A 169 -13.43 22.14 13.40
C ASN A 169 -13.42 21.22 12.18
N ALA A 170 -13.21 19.92 12.38
CA ALA A 170 -13.34 18.87 11.36
C ALA A 170 -14.80 18.43 11.12
N GLY A 171 -15.77 18.96 11.89
CA GLY A 171 -17.17 18.70 11.71
C GLY A 171 -17.68 17.37 12.28
N VAL A 172 -17.04 16.80 13.29
CA VAL A 172 -17.47 15.53 13.92
C VAL A 172 -18.95 15.58 14.36
N GLY A 173 -19.47 16.77 14.73
CA GLY A 173 -20.87 16.96 15.10
C GLY A 173 -21.90 16.59 14.03
N SER A 174 -21.53 16.63 12.73
CA SER A 174 -22.38 16.28 11.58
C SER A 174 -21.78 15.12 10.74
N ALA A 175 -20.70 14.51 11.19
CA ALA A 175 -20.06 13.42 10.49
C ALA A 175 -20.91 12.12 10.52
N ARG A 176 -20.80 11.32 9.48
CA ARG A 176 -21.36 9.95 9.41
C ARG A 176 -20.63 9.01 10.36
N CYS A 177 -19.31 9.03 10.32
CA CYS A 177 -18.44 8.26 11.19
C CYS A 177 -17.08 8.93 11.34
N VAL A 178 -16.31 8.47 12.32
CA VAL A 178 -14.92 8.85 12.54
C VAL A 178 -14.05 7.59 12.43
N VAL A 179 -13.04 7.64 11.57
CA VAL A 179 -12.03 6.59 11.41
C VAL A 179 -10.73 7.09 12.02
N VAL A 180 -10.10 6.29 12.87
CA VAL A 180 -8.85 6.64 13.55
C VAL A 180 -7.78 5.61 13.21
N ASP A 181 -6.69 6.06 12.59
CA ASP A 181 -5.53 5.24 12.25
C ASP A 181 -4.25 5.85 12.84
N ALA A 182 -4.14 5.75 14.14
CA ALA A 182 -3.03 6.23 14.94
C ALA A 182 -2.47 5.10 15.82
N PRO A 183 -1.34 5.29 16.54
CA PRO A 183 -0.91 4.35 17.58
C PRO A 183 -2.03 4.02 18.55
N ASP A 184 -2.05 2.78 19.09
CA ASP A 184 -3.18 2.25 19.87
C ASP A 184 -3.58 3.12 21.06
N ASP A 185 -2.61 3.73 21.78
CA ASP A 185 -2.85 4.64 22.89
C ASP A 185 -3.47 5.97 22.41
N THR A 186 -2.99 6.53 21.32
CA THR A 186 -3.52 7.73 20.69
C THR A 186 -4.93 7.47 20.14
N SER A 187 -5.15 6.34 19.46
CA SER A 187 -6.47 5.96 18.94
C SER A 187 -7.54 5.89 20.03
N ALA A 188 -7.19 5.30 21.18
CA ALA A 188 -8.10 5.26 22.33
C ALA A 188 -8.39 6.66 22.91
N SER A 189 -7.39 7.57 22.97
CA SER A 189 -7.55 8.94 23.41
C SER A 189 -8.43 9.76 22.46
N VAL A 190 -8.19 9.64 21.15
CA VAL A 190 -9.03 10.28 20.12
C VAL A 190 -10.48 9.83 20.22
N ALA A 191 -10.72 8.52 20.41
CA ALA A 191 -12.08 7.98 20.57
C ALA A 191 -12.81 8.62 21.76
N LEU A 192 -12.14 8.82 22.90
CA LEU A 192 -12.72 9.52 24.05
C LEU A 192 -13.06 10.97 23.71
N SER A 193 -12.16 11.70 23.04
CA SER A 193 -12.40 13.08 22.61
C SER A 193 -13.54 13.19 21.60
N VAL A 194 -13.67 12.23 20.68
CA VAL A 194 -14.83 12.14 19.77
C VAL A 194 -16.14 11.98 20.55
N ARG A 195 -16.15 11.14 21.59
CA ARG A 195 -17.34 10.95 22.45
C ARG A 195 -17.73 12.21 23.22
N ASP A 196 -16.76 13.07 23.55
CA ASP A 196 -17.03 14.38 24.17
C ASP A 196 -17.70 15.35 23.17
N VAL A 197 -17.37 15.29 21.86
CA VAL A 197 -18.02 16.11 20.81
C VAL A 197 -19.40 15.56 20.47
N ARG A 198 -19.47 14.24 20.19
CA ARG A 198 -20.71 13.56 19.81
C ARG A 198 -20.72 12.12 20.28
N SER A 199 -21.60 11.83 21.24
CA SER A 199 -21.64 10.54 21.93
C SER A 199 -22.17 9.37 21.09
N ASP A 200 -22.92 9.64 20.00
CA ASP A 200 -23.60 8.66 19.16
C ASP A 200 -23.00 8.52 17.74
N VAL A 201 -21.91 9.25 17.42
CA VAL A 201 -21.23 9.08 16.14
C VAL A 201 -20.50 7.72 16.12
N ARG A 202 -20.56 7.01 15.00
CA ARG A 202 -19.85 5.75 14.82
C ARG A 202 -18.34 6.00 14.79
N VAL A 203 -17.58 5.26 15.61
CA VAL A 203 -16.11 5.35 15.71
C VAL A 203 -15.50 4.01 15.34
N ILE A 204 -14.64 4.02 14.34
CA ILE A 204 -13.90 2.86 13.83
C ILE A 204 -12.42 3.10 14.06
N THR A 205 -11.70 2.14 14.63
CA THR A 205 -10.25 2.23 14.81
C THR A 205 -9.54 1.04 14.18
N LEU A 206 -8.32 1.28 13.71
CA LEU A 206 -7.39 0.23 13.34
C LEU A 206 -6.51 -0.06 14.56
N VAL A 207 -6.37 -1.33 14.92
CA VAL A 207 -5.50 -1.77 16.03
C VAL A 207 -4.20 -2.34 15.48
N GLU A 208 -3.08 -1.96 16.10
CA GLU A 208 -1.77 -2.51 15.76
C GLU A 208 -1.47 -3.81 16.51
N ASP A 209 -1.77 -3.85 17.82
CA ASP A 209 -1.74 -5.07 18.64
C ASP A 209 -3.17 -5.49 18.98
N VAL A 210 -3.61 -6.62 18.44
CA VAL A 210 -4.96 -7.16 18.64
C VAL A 210 -5.33 -7.36 20.12
N ASN A 211 -4.34 -7.58 20.99
CA ASN A 211 -4.57 -7.71 22.44
C ASN A 211 -5.06 -6.39 23.09
N LEU A 212 -4.83 -5.25 22.41
CA LEU A 212 -5.25 -3.93 22.84
C LEU A 212 -6.67 -3.57 22.37
N ALA A 213 -7.28 -4.34 21.45
CA ALA A 213 -8.63 -4.09 20.92
C ALA A 213 -9.69 -3.87 22.01
N ARG A 214 -9.60 -4.60 23.12
CA ARG A 214 -10.50 -4.43 24.29
C ARG A 214 -10.43 -3.04 24.92
N TYR A 215 -9.28 -2.37 24.83
CA TYR A 215 -9.12 -1.02 25.41
C TYR A 215 -9.70 0.03 24.47
N HIS A 216 -9.62 -0.16 23.15
CA HIS A 216 -10.32 0.66 22.17
C HIS A 216 -11.84 0.58 22.39
N SER A 217 -12.40 -0.62 22.55
CA SER A 217 -13.81 -0.81 22.87
C SER A 217 -14.20 -0.14 24.21
N ALA A 218 -13.31 -0.21 25.22
CA ALA A 218 -13.54 0.45 26.51
C ALA A 218 -13.48 1.99 26.40
N ALA A 219 -12.75 2.55 25.43
CA ALA A 219 -12.73 3.98 25.10
C ALA A 219 -13.97 4.44 24.32
N GLY A 220 -14.88 3.52 23.97
CA GLY A 220 -16.11 3.83 23.26
C GLY A 220 -16.02 3.69 21.75
N VAL A 221 -15.04 2.94 21.23
CA VAL A 221 -14.97 2.57 19.82
C VAL A 221 -16.06 1.54 19.52
N ASP A 222 -16.80 1.74 18.43
CA ASP A 222 -17.86 0.83 18.00
C ASP A 222 -17.28 -0.38 17.28
N GLU A 223 -16.24 -0.16 16.44
CA GLU A 223 -15.59 -1.22 15.68
C GLU A 223 -14.06 -1.09 15.72
N VAL A 224 -13.42 -2.21 16.02
CA VAL A 224 -11.96 -2.32 16.07
C VAL A 224 -11.51 -3.31 15.00
N LEU A 225 -10.77 -2.83 14.03
CA LEU A 225 -10.30 -3.61 12.89
C LEU A 225 -8.84 -4.01 13.07
N SER A 226 -8.48 -5.22 12.66
CA SER A 226 -7.10 -5.73 12.70
C SER A 226 -6.64 -6.14 11.28
N PRO A 227 -6.16 -5.19 10.47
CA PRO A 227 -5.73 -5.49 9.10
C PRO A 227 -4.58 -6.49 9.03
N ARG A 228 -3.67 -6.48 10.02
CA ARG A 228 -2.53 -7.42 10.06
C ARG A 228 -2.96 -8.87 10.20
N GLN A 229 -4.04 -9.15 10.94
CA GLN A 229 -4.57 -10.50 11.03
C GLN A 229 -5.27 -10.94 9.74
N LEU A 230 -6.06 -10.05 9.13
CA LEU A 230 -6.69 -10.34 7.85
C LEU A 230 -5.63 -10.64 6.79
N LEU A 231 -4.64 -9.77 6.67
CA LEU A 231 -3.51 -9.97 5.75
C LEU A 231 -2.76 -11.29 6.03
N GLY A 232 -2.52 -11.61 7.32
CA GLY A 232 -1.86 -12.87 7.68
C GLY A 232 -2.63 -14.11 7.21
N ARG A 233 -3.96 -14.09 7.29
CA ARG A 233 -4.80 -15.18 6.75
C ARG A 233 -4.68 -15.27 5.24
N SER A 234 -4.82 -14.16 4.54
CA SER A 234 -4.71 -14.10 3.10
C SER A 234 -3.34 -14.58 2.60
N LEU A 235 -2.24 -14.15 3.24
CA LEU A 235 -0.90 -14.67 2.90
C LEU A 235 -0.74 -16.17 3.16
N ALA A 236 -1.42 -16.71 4.20
CA ALA A 236 -1.40 -18.13 4.47
C ALA A 236 -2.15 -18.94 3.39
N GLU A 237 -3.23 -18.41 2.85
CA GLU A 237 -4.03 -19.02 1.78
C GLU A 237 -3.23 -19.13 0.47
N GLU A 238 -2.26 -18.22 0.26
CA GLU A 238 -1.37 -18.25 -0.91
C GLU A 238 -0.26 -19.29 -0.84
N VAL A 239 0.00 -19.85 0.34
CA VAL A 239 1.02 -20.90 0.45
C VAL A 239 0.50 -22.15 -0.25
N PRO A 240 1.20 -22.66 -1.29
CA PRO A 240 0.74 -23.81 -2.05
C PRO A 240 0.55 -25.02 -1.15
N THR A 241 -0.68 -25.43 -0.95
CA THR A 241 -0.98 -26.67 -0.25
C THR A 241 -0.97 -27.80 -1.26
N ALA A 242 -0.04 -28.74 -1.16
CA ALA A 242 -0.07 -29.98 -1.94
C ALA A 242 -1.31 -30.85 -1.64
N VAL A 243 -2.22 -30.34 -0.83
CA VAL A 243 -3.41 -31.06 -0.31
C VAL A 243 -4.67 -30.23 -0.38
N ALA A 244 -4.62 -28.98 -0.65
CA ALA A 244 -5.82 -28.21 -0.84
C ALA A 244 -5.96 -27.85 -2.32
N ALA A 245 -6.56 -28.77 -2.94
CA ALA A 245 -8.01 -28.87 -2.96
C ALA A 245 -8.66 -28.90 -1.56
N ALA A 246 -8.21 -28.17 -0.59
CA ALA A 246 -9.03 -27.79 0.53
C ALA A 246 -9.94 -26.68 0.01
N VAL A 247 -11.14 -27.09 -0.33
CA VAL A 247 -12.39 -26.39 -0.20
C VAL A 247 -12.18 -25.00 0.40
N GLU A 248 -11.80 -24.01 -0.44
CA GLU A 248 -12.30 -22.68 -0.19
C GLU A 248 -13.81 -22.84 -0.28
N GLU A 249 -14.48 -22.56 0.82
CA GLU A 249 -15.93 -22.50 0.82
C GLU A 249 -16.28 -21.40 -0.17
N GLY A 250 -16.65 -21.79 -1.39
CA GLY A 250 -17.05 -20.90 -2.45
C GLY A 250 -18.21 -20.05 -1.94
N VAL A 251 -18.30 -18.81 -2.37
CA VAL A 251 -19.44 -17.97 -2.07
C VAL A 251 -20.66 -18.59 -2.74
N VAL A 252 -21.56 -19.15 -1.94
CA VAL A 252 -22.80 -19.75 -2.45
C VAL A 252 -23.75 -18.61 -2.82
N ILE A 253 -23.99 -18.44 -4.12
CA ILE A 253 -24.84 -17.36 -4.65
C ILE A 253 -26.32 -17.80 -4.70
N GLY A 254 -26.61 -19.10 -4.52
CA GLY A 254 -27.95 -19.67 -4.54
C GLY A 254 -27.92 -21.20 -4.36
N GLU A 255 -29.04 -21.88 -4.45
CA GLU A 255 -29.07 -23.35 -4.31
C GLU A 255 -28.20 -24.02 -5.39
N GLY A 256 -26.98 -24.48 -4.98
CA GLY A 256 -26.08 -25.28 -5.81
C GLY A 256 -25.28 -24.52 -6.84
N PHE A 257 -25.14 -23.18 -6.72
CA PHE A 257 -24.26 -22.36 -7.55
C PHE A 257 -23.21 -21.66 -6.70
N GLU A 258 -21.96 -21.80 -7.09
CA GLU A 258 -20.80 -21.34 -6.35
C GLU A 258 -19.93 -20.44 -7.21
N LEU A 259 -19.35 -19.43 -6.57
CA LEU A 259 -18.23 -18.67 -7.08
C LEU A 259 -17.00 -19.14 -6.31
N VAL A 260 -15.99 -19.59 -7.03
CA VAL A 260 -14.80 -20.20 -6.44
C VAL A 260 -13.54 -19.68 -7.13
N GLU A 261 -12.52 -19.49 -6.35
CA GLU A 261 -11.17 -19.27 -6.83
C GLU A 261 -10.43 -20.61 -6.92
N LEU A 262 -9.79 -20.89 -8.06
CA LEU A 262 -9.05 -22.14 -8.31
C LEU A 262 -7.67 -21.85 -8.84
N ALA A 263 -6.63 -22.37 -8.18
CA ALA A 263 -5.25 -22.28 -8.65
C ALA A 263 -4.94 -23.34 -9.70
N VAL A 264 -4.27 -22.96 -10.78
CA VAL A 264 -3.83 -23.86 -11.84
C VAL A 264 -2.45 -24.40 -11.51
N ALA A 265 -2.37 -25.70 -11.21
CA ALA A 265 -1.11 -26.37 -10.91
C ALA A 265 -0.26 -26.64 -12.16
N ALA A 266 1.07 -26.74 -12.01
CA ALA A 266 2.00 -26.93 -13.11
C ALA A 266 1.77 -28.20 -13.95
N GLU A 267 1.26 -29.26 -13.32
CA GLU A 267 1.02 -30.56 -13.97
C GLU A 267 -0.48 -30.76 -14.29
N SER A 268 -1.31 -29.69 -14.24
CA SER A 268 -2.72 -29.79 -14.58
C SER A 268 -2.96 -29.90 -16.09
N ASP A 269 -4.00 -30.60 -16.50
CA ASP A 269 -4.37 -30.78 -17.91
C ASP A 269 -4.72 -29.48 -18.64
N ILE A 270 -4.95 -28.39 -17.88
CA ILE A 270 -5.30 -27.07 -18.41
C ILE A 270 -4.13 -26.07 -18.35
N ALA A 271 -2.99 -26.41 -17.74
CA ALA A 271 -1.83 -25.51 -17.56
C ALA A 271 -0.96 -25.36 -18.82
N SER A 272 -1.50 -25.54 -20.01
CA SER A 272 -0.75 -25.40 -21.25
C SER A 272 -1.63 -24.81 -22.35
N GLY A 273 -1.24 -23.64 -22.83
CA GLY A 273 -1.94 -22.96 -23.90
C GLY A 273 -2.58 -21.64 -23.46
N THR A 274 -3.61 -21.22 -24.17
CA THR A 274 -4.37 -20.01 -23.90
C THR A 274 -5.72 -20.33 -23.25
N PHE A 275 -6.36 -19.30 -22.68
CA PHE A 275 -7.73 -19.45 -22.14
C PHE A 275 -8.71 -19.94 -23.21
N ALA A 276 -8.56 -19.53 -24.49
CA ALA A 276 -9.38 -20.01 -25.57
C ALA A 276 -9.17 -21.51 -25.85
N GLU A 277 -7.93 -22.00 -25.79
CA GLU A 277 -7.59 -23.40 -26.03
C GLU A 277 -7.99 -24.32 -24.87
N ALA A 278 -8.10 -23.78 -23.67
CA ALA A 278 -8.54 -24.53 -22.49
C ALA A 278 -10.02 -24.89 -22.52
N GLU A 279 -10.85 -24.15 -23.31
CA GLU A 279 -12.30 -24.40 -23.52
C GLU A 279 -13.06 -24.67 -22.20
N LEU A 280 -12.76 -23.85 -21.13
CA LEU A 280 -13.23 -24.11 -19.77
C LEU A 280 -14.75 -24.16 -19.66
N ARG A 281 -15.45 -23.30 -20.40
CA ARG A 281 -16.91 -23.27 -20.44
C ARG A 281 -17.50 -24.51 -21.10
N GLU A 282 -16.93 -24.92 -22.24
CA GLU A 282 -17.40 -26.06 -23.02
C GLU A 282 -17.10 -27.39 -22.32
N ARG A 283 -15.95 -27.48 -21.65
CA ARG A 283 -15.48 -28.72 -21.01
C ARG A 283 -16.07 -28.93 -19.63
N PHE A 284 -16.23 -27.87 -18.86
CA PHE A 284 -16.60 -27.96 -17.44
C PHE A 284 -17.90 -27.24 -17.08
N GLY A 285 -18.52 -26.48 -18.00
CA GLY A 285 -19.77 -25.76 -17.70
C GLY A 285 -19.61 -24.51 -16.84
N VAL A 286 -18.38 -24.08 -16.55
CA VAL A 286 -18.10 -22.93 -15.69
C VAL A 286 -17.92 -21.64 -16.46
N ASN A 287 -18.24 -20.50 -15.85
CA ASN A 287 -17.93 -19.18 -16.37
C ASN A 287 -16.69 -18.63 -15.69
N VAL A 288 -15.66 -18.26 -16.47
CA VAL A 288 -14.50 -17.55 -15.96
C VAL A 288 -14.86 -16.07 -15.83
N ILE A 289 -14.88 -15.58 -14.61
CA ILE A 289 -15.17 -14.18 -14.26
C ILE A 289 -13.91 -13.34 -14.45
N GLY A 290 -12.77 -13.87 -13.99
CA GLY A 290 -11.47 -13.22 -14.08
C GLY A 290 -10.36 -14.22 -13.77
N ALA A 291 -9.13 -13.76 -13.89
CA ALA A 291 -7.95 -14.54 -13.53
C ALA A 291 -6.83 -13.65 -13.01
N TRP A 292 -6.06 -14.13 -12.05
CA TRP A 292 -4.81 -13.54 -11.64
C TRP A 292 -3.68 -14.15 -12.46
N ILE A 293 -3.10 -13.36 -13.36
CA ILE A 293 -2.03 -13.76 -14.27
C ILE A 293 -0.78 -12.98 -13.88
N GLY A 294 0.23 -13.67 -13.35
CA GLY A 294 1.44 -13.02 -12.85
C GLY A 294 1.19 -12.10 -11.63
N GLY A 295 0.07 -12.29 -10.94
CA GLY A 295 -0.35 -11.49 -9.78
C GLY A 295 -1.26 -10.31 -10.11
N ASP A 296 -1.50 -10.00 -11.39
CA ASP A 296 -2.45 -8.99 -11.83
C ASP A 296 -3.79 -9.63 -12.16
N PHE A 297 -4.88 -9.03 -11.63
CA PHE A 297 -6.22 -9.50 -11.94
C PHE A 297 -6.70 -8.95 -13.28
N GLU A 298 -6.98 -9.86 -14.21
CA GLU A 298 -7.61 -9.54 -15.51
C GLU A 298 -9.11 -9.92 -15.47
N THR A 299 -9.98 -8.97 -15.65
CA THR A 299 -11.41 -9.16 -15.92
C THR A 299 -11.87 -8.11 -16.94
N PRO A 300 -12.48 -8.54 -18.02
CA PRO A 300 -12.61 -9.89 -18.56
C PRO A 300 -11.26 -10.49 -19.03
N VAL A 301 -11.05 -11.76 -18.78
CA VAL A 301 -9.84 -12.44 -19.23
C VAL A 301 -9.81 -12.46 -20.77
N ARG A 302 -8.65 -12.10 -21.34
CA ARG A 302 -8.46 -12.14 -22.79
C ARG A 302 -8.34 -13.59 -23.27
N PRO A 303 -9.02 -13.97 -24.37
CA PRO A 303 -8.97 -15.34 -24.87
C PRO A 303 -7.57 -15.82 -25.27
N ASP A 304 -6.68 -14.90 -25.65
CA ASP A 304 -5.28 -15.14 -26.04
C ASP A 304 -4.28 -15.07 -24.88
N ALA A 305 -4.75 -14.75 -23.67
CA ALA A 305 -3.91 -14.79 -22.48
C ALA A 305 -3.43 -16.22 -22.21
N GLU A 306 -2.18 -16.36 -21.75
CA GLU A 306 -1.60 -17.66 -21.42
C GLU A 306 -2.15 -18.19 -20.10
N LEU A 307 -2.64 -19.43 -20.11
CA LEU A 307 -3.06 -20.15 -18.94
C LEU A 307 -1.89 -21.01 -18.44
N VAL A 308 -1.12 -20.45 -17.52
CA VAL A 308 0.11 -21.07 -17.01
C VAL A 308 -0.04 -21.51 -15.55
N SER A 309 0.90 -22.33 -15.12
CA SER A 309 1.01 -22.66 -13.67
C SER A 309 1.10 -21.42 -12.82
N GLY A 310 0.40 -21.43 -11.69
CA GLY A 310 0.30 -20.27 -10.79
C GLY A 310 -0.77 -19.25 -11.17
N THR A 311 -1.44 -19.40 -12.35
CA THR A 311 -2.66 -18.65 -12.64
C THR A 311 -3.76 -19.04 -11.67
N ARG A 312 -4.45 -18.07 -11.07
CA ARG A 312 -5.65 -18.32 -10.28
C ARG A 312 -6.86 -17.88 -11.08
N LEU A 313 -7.86 -18.74 -11.12
CA LEU A 313 -9.11 -18.54 -11.86
C LEU A 313 -10.21 -18.16 -10.89
N LEU A 314 -10.90 -17.06 -11.11
CA LEU A 314 -12.19 -16.79 -10.48
C LEU A 314 -13.28 -17.33 -11.39
N VAL A 315 -13.95 -18.39 -10.95
CA VAL A 315 -14.97 -19.08 -11.74
C VAL A 315 -16.31 -19.15 -11.02
N ALA A 316 -17.37 -19.08 -11.80
CA ALA A 316 -18.72 -19.28 -11.32
C ALA A 316 -19.36 -20.46 -12.05
N GLY A 317 -20.02 -21.36 -11.31
CA GLY A 317 -20.64 -22.55 -11.87
C GLY A 317 -21.49 -23.30 -10.86
N ARG A 318 -22.14 -24.36 -11.32
CA ARG A 318 -22.80 -25.29 -10.40
C ARG A 318 -21.77 -26.04 -9.58
N SER A 319 -22.08 -26.40 -8.35
CA SER A 319 -21.14 -27.10 -7.47
C SER A 319 -20.51 -28.34 -8.13
N GLU A 320 -21.29 -29.10 -8.93
CA GLU A 320 -20.78 -30.26 -9.68
C GLU A 320 -19.81 -29.91 -10.81
N ASP A 321 -20.01 -28.78 -11.49
CA ASP A 321 -19.18 -28.29 -12.59
C ASP A 321 -17.86 -27.70 -12.04
N VAL A 322 -17.96 -26.97 -10.95
CA VAL A 322 -16.81 -26.43 -10.20
C VAL A 322 -15.95 -27.56 -9.65
N GLU A 323 -16.55 -28.63 -9.12
CA GLU A 323 -15.83 -29.82 -8.65
C GLU A 323 -15.08 -30.51 -9.81
N ALA A 324 -15.71 -30.64 -10.98
CA ALA A 324 -15.07 -31.22 -12.17
C ALA A 324 -13.87 -30.36 -12.65
N LEU A 325 -13.99 -29.04 -12.59
CA LEU A 325 -12.86 -28.15 -12.91
C LEU A 325 -11.78 -28.24 -11.84
N ARG A 326 -12.14 -28.30 -10.57
CA ARG A 326 -11.21 -28.46 -9.45
C ARG A 326 -10.37 -29.74 -9.61
N ASP A 327 -10.98 -30.85 -10.00
CA ASP A 327 -10.28 -32.09 -10.29
C ASP A 327 -9.29 -31.94 -11.46
N ALA A 328 -9.62 -31.13 -12.47
CA ALA A 328 -8.78 -30.89 -13.63
C ALA A 328 -7.65 -29.88 -13.36
N THR A 329 -7.81 -28.97 -12.41
CA THR A 329 -6.79 -28.02 -11.96
C THR A 329 -5.83 -28.62 -10.94
N ALA A 330 -6.28 -29.64 -10.21
CA ALA A 330 -5.51 -30.31 -9.17
C ALA A 330 -4.48 -31.29 -9.76
N VAL A 331 -3.32 -31.37 -9.12
CA VAL A 331 -2.30 -32.38 -9.44
C VAL A 331 -2.77 -33.75 -8.91
N THR A 332 -2.60 -34.79 -9.72
CA THR A 332 -2.72 -36.18 -9.27
C THR A 332 -1.80 -36.42 -8.06
N VAL A 333 -2.42 -36.76 -6.95
CA VAL A 333 -1.78 -36.90 -5.63
C VAL A 333 -0.39 -37.53 -5.70
N ARG A 334 0.68 -36.75 -5.51
CA ARG A 334 1.97 -37.28 -5.07
C ARG A 334 1.84 -37.67 -3.59
N PRO A 335 2.40 -38.82 -3.16
CA PRO A 335 2.34 -39.20 -1.75
C PRO A 335 3.07 -38.13 -0.91
N PHE A 336 2.41 -37.70 0.14
CA PHE A 336 2.81 -36.73 1.14
C PHE A 336 4.32 -36.72 1.40
N SER A 337 5.03 -35.69 0.93
CA SER A 337 6.18 -35.15 1.64
C SER A 337 5.69 -33.87 2.33
N ALA A 338 5.79 -33.84 3.66
CA ALA A 338 5.38 -32.65 4.41
C ALA A 338 6.12 -31.44 3.87
N GLN A 339 5.42 -30.49 3.23
CA GLN A 339 6.01 -29.28 2.69
C GLN A 339 6.68 -28.49 3.82
N ARG A 340 7.81 -27.89 3.50
CA ARG A 340 8.58 -27.06 4.43
C ARG A 340 8.33 -25.61 4.12
N ILE A 341 7.81 -24.90 5.09
CA ILE A 341 7.46 -23.48 4.98
C ILE A 341 8.33 -22.71 5.96
N ILE A 342 8.95 -21.64 5.49
CA ILE A 342 9.62 -20.67 6.35
C ILE A 342 8.73 -19.46 6.50
N ILE A 343 8.52 -19.02 7.74
CA ILE A 343 7.84 -17.77 8.07
C ILE A 343 8.90 -16.83 8.63
N ALA A 344 9.22 -15.76 7.88
CA ALA A 344 10.20 -14.76 8.31
C ALA A 344 9.48 -13.47 8.74
N GLY A 345 9.66 -13.13 10.02
CA GLY A 345 8.90 -12.12 10.75
C GLY A 345 7.75 -12.75 11.55
N PHE A 346 7.81 -12.66 12.88
CA PHE A 346 6.82 -13.27 13.79
C PHE A 346 6.01 -12.24 14.59
N GLY A 347 5.70 -11.12 13.93
CA GLY A 347 4.68 -10.16 14.39
C GLY A 347 3.26 -10.70 14.21
N ASP A 348 2.24 -9.84 14.30
CA ASP A 348 0.83 -10.27 14.24
C ASP A 348 0.48 -11.00 12.93
N SER A 349 0.95 -10.50 11.78
CA SER A 349 0.72 -11.18 10.49
C SER A 349 1.40 -12.56 10.46
N GLY A 350 2.68 -12.65 10.86
CA GLY A 350 3.41 -13.92 10.85
C GLY A 350 2.85 -14.96 11.83
N ARG A 351 2.39 -14.52 13.01
CA ARG A 351 1.67 -15.39 13.96
C ARG A 351 0.37 -15.89 13.37
N THR A 352 -0.39 -15.03 12.71
CA THR A 352 -1.63 -15.42 12.04
C THR A 352 -1.38 -16.41 10.91
N VAL A 353 -0.33 -16.20 10.09
CA VAL A 353 0.12 -17.19 9.09
C VAL A 353 0.41 -18.54 9.76
N HIS A 354 1.21 -18.52 10.81
CA HIS A 354 1.57 -19.74 11.54
C HIS A 354 0.33 -20.45 12.13
N GLU A 355 -0.58 -19.70 12.74
CA GLU A 355 -1.82 -20.25 13.32
C GLU A 355 -2.73 -20.84 12.24
N THR A 356 -2.92 -20.12 11.11
CA THR A 356 -3.76 -20.56 9.98
C THR A 356 -3.22 -21.83 9.35
N LEU A 357 -1.91 -21.94 9.17
CA LEU A 357 -1.28 -23.12 8.60
C LEU A 357 -1.09 -24.27 9.62
N SER A 358 -1.30 -24.00 10.91
CA SER A 358 -1.18 -25.02 11.95
C SER A 358 -2.28 -26.08 11.80
N GLY A 359 -1.88 -27.34 11.78
CA GLY A 359 -2.78 -28.47 11.58
C GLY A 359 -2.92 -28.95 10.14
N SER A 360 -2.38 -28.23 9.16
CA SER A 360 -2.40 -28.62 7.74
C SER A 360 -1.31 -29.62 7.35
N GLY A 361 -0.49 -30.08 8.32
CA GLY A 361 0.55 -31.08 8.10
C GLY A 361 1.88 -30.54 7.59
N PHE A 362 2.04 -29.23 7.48
CA PHE A 362 3.27 -28.55 7.10
C PHE A 362 4.33 -28.64 8.19
N ARG A 363 5.59 -28.59 7.77
CA ARG A 363 6.75 -28.34 8.64
C ARG A 363 7.08 -26.85 8.55
N MET A 364 6.68 -26.10 9.53
CA MET A 364 6.97 -24.68 9.60
C MET A 364 8.26 -24.43 10.37
N THR A 365 9.08 -23.49 9.89
CA THR A 365 10.23 -22.94 10.59
C THR A 365 10.03 -21.42 10.69
N VAL A 366 10.03 -20.91 11.90
CA VAL A 366 9.85 -19.49 12.17
C VAL A 366 11.19 -18.81 12.37
N LEU A 367 11.46 -17.79 11.56
CA LEU A 367 12.65 -16.92 11.63
C LEU A 367 12.23 -15.53 12.07
N ASP A 368 12.84 -15.01 13.12
CA ASP A 368 12.67 -13.61 13.54
C ASP A 368 13.98 -13.03 14.09
N ILE A 369 14.14 -11.71 14.03
CA ILE A 369 15.29 -11.01 14.59
C ILE A 369 15.26 -11.00 16.13
N ALA A 370 14.08 -11.12 16.71
CA ALA A 370 13.87 -11.15 18.17
C ALA A 370 13.69 -12.58 18.67
N GLU A 371 14.33 -12.87 19.82
CA GLU A 371 14.10 -14.12 20.54
C GLU A 371 12.74 -14.04 21.27
N MET A 372 11.80 -14.90 20.88
CA MET A 372 10.48 -15.00 21.50
C MET A 372 9.90 -16.42 21.36
N ASP A 373 8.88 -16.73 22.16
CA ASP A 373 8.20 -18.02 22.09
C ASP A 373 7.61 -18.26 20.70
N GLY A 374 7.92 -19.42 20.11
CA GLY A 374 7.47 -19.79 18.77
C GLY A 374 8.48 -19.46 17.65
N VAL A 375 9.60 -18.81 17.94
CA VAL A 375 10.69 -18.55 16.99
C VAL A 375 11.70 -19.71 17.06
N ASP A 376 11.95 -20.38 15.93
CA ASP A 376 12.88 -21.50 15.82
C ASP A 376 14.30 -21.02 15.52
N VAL A 377 14.45 -19.98 14.71
CA VAL A 377 15.71 -19.38 14.29
C VAL A 377 15.71 -17.88 14.61
N VAL A 378 16.64 -17.45 15.44
CA VAL A 378 16.85 -16.02 15.71
C VAL A 378 17.89 -15.49 14.74
N GLY A 379 17.48 -14.57 13.85
CA GLY A 379 18.35 -14.00 12.82
C GLY A 379 17.65 -12.97 11.95
N ASP A 380 18.43 -12.23 11.19
CA ASP A 380 17.94 -11.25 10.23
C ASP A 380 17.68 -11.93 8.88
N ALA A 381 16.48 -11.78 8.33
CA ALA A 381 16.13 -12.36 7.03
C ALA A 381 16.97 -11.78 5.86
N ARG A 382 17.70 -10.68 6.09
CA ARG A 382 18.68 -10.13 5.14
C ARG A 382 20.04 -10.83 5.18
N GLU A 383 20.24 -11.77 6.07
CA GLU A 383 21.49 -12.52 6.19
C GLU A 383 21.32 -13.91 5.58
N PRO A 384 22.10 -14.28 4.55
CA PRO A 384 22.04 -15.62 3.95
C PRO A 384 22.16 -16.74 4.97
N ASP A 385 23.07 -16.60 5.95
CA ASP A 385 23.32 -17.61 6.99
C ASP A 385 22.06 -17.86 7.85
N ALA A 386 21.23 -16.83 8.10
CA ALA A 386 19.99 -16.96 8.85
C ALA A 386 18.91 -17.73 8.06
N LEU A 387 18.78 -17.45 6.76
CA LEU A 387 17.88 -18.17 5.87
C LEU A 387 18.34 -19.62 5.64
N GLU A 388 19.64 -19.85 5.53
CA GLU A 388 20.20 -21.21 5.46
C GLU A 388 19.94 -21.99 6.76
N ALA A 389 20.10 -21.34 7.93
CA ALA A 389 19.79 -21.95 9.23
C ALA A 389 18.28 -22.28 9.35
N ALA A 390 17.40 -21.49 8.73
CA ALA A 390 15.99 -21.77 8.64
C ALA A 390 15.64 -22.88 7.62
N GLY A 391 16.60 -23.32 6.81
CA GLY A 391 16.46 -24.43 5.88
C GLY A 391 15.94 -24.04 4.50
N ILE A 392 16.25 -22.83 4.01
CA ILE A 392 15.72 -22.26 2.76
C ILE A 392 16.02 -23.12 1.53
N SER A 393 17.17 -23.80 1.49
CA SER A 393 17.57 -24.65 0.36
C SER A 393 16.63 -25.83 0.11
N ASP A 394 15.94 -26.28 1.14
CA ASP A 394 14.99 -27.41 1.10
C ASP A 394 13.54 -26.94 1.33
N ALA A 395 13.29 -25.64 1.42
CA ALA A 395 11.96 -25.10 1.64
C ALA A 395 11.16 -25.07 0.33
N ASP A 396 9.86 -25.27 0.43
CA ASP A 396 8.92 -25.18 -0.68
C ASP A 396 8.33 -23.78 -0.77
N ALA A 397 8.15 -23.11 0.38
CA ALA A 397 7.63 -21.74 0.43
C ALA A 397 8.32 -20.89 1.52
N LEU A 398 8.36 -19.57 1.26
CA LEU A 398 8.78 -18.55 2.21
C LEU A 398 7.67 -17.50 2.31
N VAL A 399 7.19 -17.24 3.52
CA VAL A 399 6.26 -16.15 3.81
C VAL A 399 7.02 -15.04 4.53
N LEU A 400 7.17 -13.89 3.88
CA LEU A 400 7.85 -12.72 4.43
C LEU A 400 6.83 -11.75 5.01
N THR A 401 6.84 -11.59 6.33
CA THR A 401 5.96 -10.67 7.08
C THR A 401 6.76 -9.68 7.93
N VAL A 402 7.98 -9.37 7.50
CA VAL A 402 8.88 -8.41 8.16
C VAL A 402 8.30 -6.99 8.16
N ALA A 403 8.72 -6.16 9.11
CA ALA A 403 8.08 -4.87 9.35
C ALA A 403 8.42 -3.78 8.33
N ASP A 404 9.50 -3.92 7.56
CA ASP A 404 10.04 -2.88 6.67
C ASP A 404 10.17 -3.41 5.24
N ASP A 405 9.65 -2.68 4.26
CA ASP A 405 9.60 -3.09 2.85
C ASP A 405 10.99 -3.18 2.21
N THR A 406 11.93 -2.32 2.61
CA THR A 406 13.33 -2.43 2.15
C THR A 406 13.95 -3.74 2.62
N THR A 407 13.65 -4.16 3.85
CA THR A 407 14.05 -5.45 4.40
C THR A 407 13.40 -6.60 3.64
N ALA A 408 12.10 -6.50 3.34
CA ALA A 408 11.37 -7.50 2.57
C ALA A 408 11.94 -7.66 1.15
N ILE A 409 12.21 -6.55 0.45
CA ILE A 409 12.81 -6.56 -0.90
C ILE A 409 14.17 -7.26 -0.87
N PHE A 410 15.03 -6.92 0.10
CA PHE A 410 16.37 -7.48 0.17
C PHE A 410 16.36 -8.97 0.55
N ALA A 411 15.51 -9.36 1.50
CA ALA A 411 15.30 -10.76 1.88
C ALA A 411 14.76 -11.60 0.71
N THR A 412 13.83 -11.03 -0.09
CA THR A 412 13.31 -11.67 -1.31
C THR A 412 14.42 -11.96 -2.33
N LEU A 413 15.30 -10.98 -2.59
CA LEU A 413 16.44 -11.16 -3.50
C LEU A 413 17.36 -12.28 -3.05
N ILE A 414 17.71 -12.32 -1.76
CA ILE A 414 18.58 -13.35 -1.19
C ILE A 414 17.88 -14.71 -1.24
N ALA A 415 16.62 -14.77 -0.87
CA ALA A 415 15.85 -16.01 -0.87
C ALA A 415 15.78 -16.63 -2.28
N ARG A 416 15.53 -15.81 -3.29
CA ARG A 416 15.48 -16.24 -4.70
C ARG A 416 16.85 -16.71 -5.21
N GLU A 417 17.96 -16.10 -4.75
CA GLU A 417 19.32 -16.55 -5.06
C GLU A 417 19.65 -17.90 -4.41
N LEU A 418 19.26 -18.09 -3.14
CA LEU A 418 19.53 -19.32 -2.38
C LEU A 418 18.66 -20.50 -2.86
N ASN A 419 17.42 -20.24 -3.26
CA ASN A 419 16.50 -21.25 -3.77
C ASN A 419 15.66 -20.65 -4.93
N PRO A 420 16.07 -20.90 -6.20
CA PRO A 420 15.37 -20.37 -7.37
C PRO A 420 13.93 -20.90 -7.55
N ASP A 421 13.62 -22.08 -7.03
CA ASP A 421 12.31 -22.74 -7.15
C ASP A 421 11.37 -22.44 -5.96
N LEU A 422 11.81 -21.61 -5.02
CA LEU A 422 11.07 -21.26 -3.81
C LEU A 422 9.83 -20.44 -4.16
N HIS A 423 8.67 -20.79 -3.62
CA HIS A 423 7.50 -19.93 -3.68
C HIS A 423 7.58 -18.85 -2.61
N ILE A 424 7.62 -17.59 -3.02
CA ILE A 424 7.84 -16.44 -2.14
C ILE A 424 6.59 -15.58 -2.06
N VAL A 425 5.98 -15.58 -0.88
CA VAL A 425 4.79 -14.79 -0.52
C VAL A 425 5.22 -13.64 0.38
N VAL A 426 4.91 -12.40 0.04
CA VAL A 426 5.44 -11.23 0.75
C VAL A 426 4.34 -10.25 1.13
N ARG A 427 4.43 -9.73 2.37
CA ARG A 427 3.70 -8.56 2.80
C ARG A 427 4.44 -7.30 2.38
N ALA A 428 3.78 -6.40 1.66
CA ALA A 428 4.19 -5.00 1.53
C ALA A 428 3.45 -4.13 2.56
N ASN A 429 4.06 -3.07 3.06
CA ASN A 429 3.37 -2.07 3.87
C ASN A 429 2.69 -1.02 2.97
N GLU A 430 3.37 -0.63 1.89
CA GLU A 430 2.94 0.40 0.96
C GLU A 430 2.66 -0.20 -0.42
N GLU A 431 1.64 0.31 -1.11
CA GLU A 431 1.32 -0.09 -2.48
C GLU A 431 2.47 0.19 -3.46
N ALA A 432 3.19 1.29 -3.25
CA ALA A 432 4.33 1.69 -4.08
C ALA A 432 5.49 0.68 -4.11
N ASP A 433 5.57 -0.22 -3.12
CA ASP A 433 6.64 -1.21 -3.02
C ASP A 433 6.25 -2.60 -3.58
N VAL A 434 4.98 -2.82 -3.91
CA VAL A 434 4.48 -4.08 -4.49
C VAL A 434 5.25 -4.46 -5.76
N GLU A 435 5.37 -3.53 -6.71
CA GLU A 435 6.10 -3.76 -7.95
C GLU A 435 7.61 -3.99 -7.76
N LYS A 436 8.21 -3.40 -6.72
CA LYS A 436 9.62 -3.63 -6.38
C LYS A 436 9.82 -5.03 -5.83
N LEU A 437 8.91 -5.51 -4.99
CA LEU A 437 8.91 -6.87 -4.44
C LEU A 437 8.72 -7.93 -5.52
N ARG A 438 7.80 -7.70 -6.48
CA ARG A 438 7.64 -8.59 -7.65
C ARG A 438 8.92 -8.66 -8.48
N ARG A 439 9.54 -7.53 -8.77
CA ARG A 439 10.84 -7.49 -9.50
C ARG A 439 11.99 -8.13 -8.71
N ALA A 440 11.92 -8.13 -7.38
CA ALA A 440 12.89 -8.83 -6.54
C ALA A 440 12.72 -10.35 -6.59
N GLY A 441 11.59 -10.85 -7.13
CA GLY A 441 11.33 -12.28 -7.33
C GLY A 441 10.26 -12.85 -6.40
N ALA A 442 9.42 -12.01 -5.79
CA ALA A 442 8.24 -12.49 -5.08
C ALA A 442 7.19 -13.00 -6.07
N ASP A 443 6.60 -14.16 -5.76
CA ASP A 443 5.55 -14.77 -6.57
C ASP A 443 4.18 -14.18 -6.24
N TYR A 444 3.98 -13.81 -4.96
CA TYR A 444 2.79 -13.13 -4.50
C TYR A 444 3.14 -12.00 -3.54
N VAL A 445 2.51 -10.85 -3.74
CA VAL A 445 2.70 -9.67 -2.87
C VAL A 445 1.35 -9.05 -2.55
N GLN A 446 1.09 -8.86 -1.26
CA GLN A 446 -0.12 -8.18 -0.80
C GLN A 446 0.22 -6.95 0.06
N SER A 447 -0.43 -5.83 -0.25
CA SER A 447 -0.21 -4.56 0.45
C SER A 447 -1.11 -4.46 1.68
N LEU A 448 -0.49 -4.18 2.84
CA LEU A 448 -1.21 -3.88 4.08
C LEU A 448 -2.06 -2.62 3.95
N ALA A 449 -1.55 -1.60 3.23
CA ALA A 449 -2.28 -0.36 2.98
C ALA A 449 -3.57 -0.64 2.21
N THR A 450 -3.49 -1.36 1.09
CA THR A 450 -4.65 -1.68 0.24
C THR A 450 -5.69 -2.52 0.97
N VAL A 451 -5.26 -3.60 1.67
CA VAL A 451 -6.19 -4.44 2.47
C VAL A 451 -6.88 -3.62 3.56
N SER A 452 -6.13 -2.72 4.23
CA SER A 452 -6.70 -1.84 5.27
C SER A 452 -7.71 -0.85 4.70
N GLY A 453 -7.38 -0.21 3.57
CA GLY A 453 -8.25 0.76 2.90
C GLY A 453 -9.59 0.14 2.49
N ARG A 454 -9.55 -1.04 1.87
CA ARG A 454 -10.76 -1.80 1.50
C ARG A 454 -11.56 -2.26 2.71
N MET A 455 -10.89 -2.76 3.75
CA MET A 455 -11.54 -3.16 4.99
C MET A 455 -12.29 -1.99 5.64
N LEU A 456 -11.65 -0.81 5.69
CA LEU A 456 -12.29 0.41 6.17
C LEU A 456 -13.49 0.80 5.30
N ALA A 457 -13.33 0.80 3.97
CA ALA A 457 -14.41 1.14 3.05
C ALA A 457 -15.61 0.20 3.22
N SER A 458 -15.39 -1.12 3.25
CA SER A 458 -16.47 -2.08 3.46
C SER A 458 -17.17 -1.89 4.82
N THR A 459 -16.40 -1.58 5.86
CA THR A 459 -16.94 -1.32 7.20
C THR A 459 -17.78 -0.05 7.25
N VAL A 460 -17.35 1.03 6.58
CA VAL A 460 -18.06 2.31 6.55
C VAL A 460 -19.35 2.24 5.73
N PHE A 461 -19.38 1.43 4.66
CA PHE A 461 -20.50 1.32 3.71
C PHE A 461 -21.33 0.05 3.90
N GLU A 462 -21.76 -0.24 5.11
CA GLU A 462 -22.57 -1.42 5.50
C GLU A 462 -23.74 -1.80 4.58
N ASP A 463 -24.15 -0.92 3.68
CA ASP A 463 -25.31 -1.09 2.80
C ASP A 463 -25.05 -1.99 1.57
N GLN A 464 -23.80 -2.43 1.37
CA GLN A 464 -23.41 -3.36 0.29
C GLN A 464 -22.93 -4.67 0.91
N GLU A 465 -23.63 -5.75 0.61
CA GLU A 465 -23.20 -7.10 0.97
C GLU A 465 -21.94 -7.44 0.13
N VAL A 466 -20.76 -7.02 0.62
CA VAL A 466 -19.48 -7.38 0.02
C VAL A 466 -19.22 -8.84 0.35
N LEU A 467 -19.39 -9.71 -0.62
CA LEU A 467 -19.29 -11.16 -0.45
C LEU A 467 -17.83 -11.66 -0.40
N THR A 468 -16.85 -10.81 -0.78
CA THR A 468 -15.43 -11.18 -0.73
C THR A 468 -14.56 -9.98 -0.37
N TYR A 469 -13.73 -10.10 0.68
CA TYR A 469 -12.81 -9.05 1.15
C TYR A 469 -11.40 -9.10 0.53
N ASP A 470 -11.09 -10.19 -0.19
CA ASP A 470 -9.70 -10.56 -0.50
C ASP A 470 -9.35 -10.49 -1.99
N THR A 471 -10.29 -10.11 -2.84
CA THR A 471 -10.07 -10.06 -4.29
C THR A 471 -10.08 -8.63 -4.81
N GLN A 472 -9.27 -8.35 -5.84
CA GLN A 472 -9.36 -7.10 -6.62
C GLN A 472 -10.73 -6.96 -7.34
N VAL A 473 -11.68 -7.84 -7.01
CA VAL A 473 -13.01 -7.94 -7.59
C VAL A 473 -14.04 -7.97 -6.49
N ASN A 474 -14.95 -7.04 -6.56
CA ASN A 474 -16.14 -7.05 -5.73
C ASN A 474 -17.27 -7.79 -6.47
N ILE A 475 -18.02 -8.55 -5.69
CA ILE A 475 -19.24 -9.20 -6.16
C ILE A 475 -20.38 -8.55 -5.39
N VAL A 476 -21.22 -7.87 -6.14
CA VAL A 476 -22.34 -7.13 -5.56
C VAL A 476 -23.65 -7.61 -6.14
N ARG A 477 -24.67 -7.59 -5.32
CA ARG A 477 -26.05 -7.86 -5.72
C ARG A 477 -26.75 -6.51 -5.87
N LEU A 478 -27.26 -6.24 -7.06
CA LEU A 478 -27.86 -4.97 -7.45
C LEU A 478 -29.24 -5.23 -8.10
N PRO A 479 -30.19 -4.28 -8.03
CA PRO A 479 -31.39 -4.35 -8.85
C PRO A 479 -31.05 -4.37 -10.34
N ALA A 480 -31.85 -5.00 -11.20
CA ALA A 480 -31.59 -5.00 -12.64
C ALA A 480 -31.65 -3.61 -13.29
N GLY A 481 -32.37 -2.66 -12.69
CA GLY A 481 -32.39 -1.25 -13.08
C GLY A 481 -32.60 -1.03 -14.57
N GLY A 482 -31.65 -0.35 -15.21
CA GLY A 482 -31.66 -0.04 -16.65
C GLY A 482 -31.54 -1.24 -17.58
N LEU A 483 -31.16 -2.44 -17.05
CA LEU A 483 -31.15 -3.68 -17.85
C LEU A 483 -32.56 -4.23 -18.14
N ALA A 484 -33.57 -3.77 -17.40
CA ALA A 484 -34.93 -4.28 -17.54
C ALA A 484 -35.49 -4.06 -18.96
N GLY A 485 -35.89 -5.16 -19.60
CA GLY A 485 -36.41 -5.18 -20.97
C GLY A 485 -35.37 -5.43 -22.07
N GLY A 486 -34.07 -5.47 -21.70
CA GLY A 486 -32.94 -5.77 -22.58
C GLY A 486 -32.25 -7.08 -22.25
N THR A 487 -31.29 -7.45 -23.08
CA THR A 487 -30.36 -8.57 -22.84
C THR A 487 -28.96 -8.04 -22.53
N LEU A 488 -28.09 -8.88 -21.98
CA LEU A 488 -26.69 -8.48 -21.72
C LEU A 488 -25.95 -8.04 -23.00
N ALA A 489 -26.30 -8.62 -24.15
CA ALA A 489 -25.71 -8.29 -25.44
C ALA A 489 -26.28 -6.99 -26.01
N ASP A 490 -27.58 -6.73 -25.86
CA ASP A 490 -28.21 -5.49 -26.33
C ASP A 490 -27.67 -4.25 -25.58
N GLU A 491 -27.44 -4.40 -24.29
CA GLU A 491 -26.94 -3.31 -23.43
C GLU A 491 -25.41 -3.24 -23.38
N GLU A 492 -24.71 -4.11 -24.12
CA GLU A 492 -23.23 -4.16 -24.20
C GLU A 492 -22.54 -4.09 -22.82
N VAL A 493 -23.17 -4.68 -21.78
CA VAL A 493 -22.83 -4.53 -20.34
C VAL A 493 -21.32 -4.66 -20.10
N ARG A 494 -20.72 -5.72 -20.62
CA ARG A 494 -19.29 -5.99 -20.44
C ARG A 494 -18.39 -4.94 -21.08
N THR A 495 -18.78 -4.41 -22.23
CA THR A 495 -17.98 -3.41 -23.00
C THR A 495 -18.06 -2.04 -22.37
N VAL A 496 -19.23 -1.68 -21.81
CA VAL A 496 -19.51 -0.34 -21.26
C VAL A 496 -19.01 -0.22 -19.83
N THR A 497 -19.11 -1.31 -19.04
CA THR A 497 -18.84 -1.24 -17.59
C THR A 497 -17.59 -1.99 -17.15
N ASP A 498 -17.02 -2.86 -17.98
CA ASP A 498 -15.99 -3.86 -17.60
C ASP A 498 -16.46 -4.85 -16.51
N CYS A 499 -17.76 -4.91 -16.23
CA CYS A 499 -18.34 -5.88 -15.31
C CYS A 499 -18.78 -7.17 -15.99
N THR A 500 -18.79 -8.25 -15.24
CA THR A 500 -19.40 -9.53 -15.65
C THR A 500 -20.64 -9.79 -14.81
N VAL A 501 -21.81 -9.97 -15.45
CA VAL A 501 -23.02 -10.44 -14.77
C VAL A 501 -22.90 -11.95 -14.61
N VAL A 502 -22.88 -12.42 -13.36
CA VAL A 502 -22.65 -13.81 -12.96
C VAL A 502 -23.95 -14.58 -12.88
N ALA A 503 -24.99 -13.94 -12.36
CA ALA A 503 -26.30 -14.53 -12.17
C ALA A 503 -27.39 -13.45 -12.18
N ALA A 504 -28.63 -13.86 -12.44
CA ALA A 504 -29.83 -13.08 -12.15
C ALA A 504 -30.65 -13.77 -11.06
N ILE A 505 -31.36 -12.98 -10.26
CA ILE A 505 -32.28 -13.50 -9.24
C ILE A 505 -33.67 -13.02 -9.61
N ARG A 506 -34.53 -13.95 -9.93
CA ARG A 506 -35.95 -13.73 -10.33
C ARG A 506 -36.88 -14.49 -9.41
N ASP A 507 -37.82 -13.80 -8.79
CA ASP A 507 -38.77 -14.39 -7.82
C ASP A 507 -38.10 -15.16 -6.67
N GLY A 508 -36.87 -14.79 -6.30
CA GLY A 508 -36.05 -15.46 -5.28
C GLY A 508 -35.30 -16.71 -5.77
N GLU A 509 -35.44 -17.08 -7.05
CA GLU A 509 -34.70 -18.16 -7.68
C GLU A 509 -33.49 -17.60 -8.43
N THR A 510 -32.30 -18.20 -8.24
CA THR A 510 -31.07 -17.80 -8.93
C THR A 510 -30.99 -18.43 -10.32
N VAL A 511 -30.95 -17.59 -11.34
CA VAL A 511 -30.75 -17.97 -12.74
C VAL A 511 -29.32 -17.76 -13.13
N THR A 512 -28.59 -18.82 -13.43
CA THR A 512 -27.15 -18.83 -13.68
C THR A 512 -26.77 -19.09 -15.14
N GLU A 513 -27.69 -19.75 -15.88
CA GLU A 513 -27.54 -19.93 -17.33
C GLU A 513 -28.08 -18.67 -18.07
N LEU A 514 -27.33 -17.60 -18.00
CA LEU A 514 -27.65 -16.36 -18.71
C LEU A 514 -27.09 -16.44 -20.13
N ASP A 515 -27.93 -16.77 -21.12
CA ASP A 515 -27.54 -16.55 -22.53
C ASP A 515 -27.52 -15.04 -22.78
N PRO A 516 -26.37 -14.45 -23.13
CA PRO A 516 -26.25 -13.01 -23.29
C PRO A 516 -27.19 -12.40 -24.34
N THR A 517 -27.69 -13.21 -25.26
CA THR A 517 -28.52 -12.80 -26.40
C THR A 517 -30.01 -13.17 -26.25
N GLU A 518 -30.34 -14.09 -25.32
CA GLU A 518 -31.71 -14.60 -25.19
C GLU A 518 -32.34 -14.26 -23.84
N PHE A 519 -31.53 -14.10 -22.77
CA PHE A 519 -32.06 -13.79 -21.45
C PHE A 519 -32.46 -12.31 -21.35
N VAL A 520 -33.74 -12.04 -21.22
CA VAL A 520 -34.31 -10.70 -21.06
C VAL A 520 -34.57 -10.43 -19.57
N PHE A 521 -34.00 -9.36 -19.05
CA PHE A 521 -34.20 -8.95 -17.66
C PHE A 521 -35.59 -8.36 -17.44
N GLU A 522 -36.16 -8.60 -16.27
CA GLU A 522 -37.42 -8.02 -15.81
C GLU A 522 -37.13 -6.90 -14.77
N ALA A 523 -38.11 -6.01 -14.55
CA ALA A 523 -37.93 -4.85 -13.69
C ALA A 523 -37.68 -5.22 -12.20
N ASP A 524 -38.17 -6.37 -11.77
CA ASP A 524 -38.03 -6.84 -10.39
C ASP A 524 -36.87 -7.85 -10.22
N ASP A 525 -36.06 -8.07 -11.29
CA ASP A 525 -34.88 -8.91 -11.20
C ASP A 525 -33.77 -8.20 -10.41
N GLU A 526 -32.97 -8.99 -9.71
CA GLU A 526 -31.68 -8.56 -9.19
C GLU A 526 -30.56 -9.25 -9.98
N VAL A 527 -29.43 -8.58 -10.10
CA VAL A 527 -28.26 -9.11 -10.78
C VAL A 527 -27.10 -9.26 -9.82
N VAL A 528 -26.37 -10.33 -9.94
CA VAL A 528 -25.08 -10.53 -9.26
C VAL A 528 -23.99 -10.12 -10.25
N VAL A 529 -23.26 -9.07 -9.91
CA VAL A 529 -22.27 -8.43 -10.77
C VAL A 529 -20.89 -8.59 -10.14
N ALA A 530 -19.92 -9.03 -10.93
CA ALA A 530 -18.52 -9.10 -10.55
C ALA A 530 -17.69 -8.09 -11.35
N GLY A 531 -16.86 -7.31 -10.67
CA GLY A 531 -16.00 -6.31 -11.28
C GLY A 531 -15.12 -5.59 -10.26
N THR A 532 -14.17 -4.77 -10.75
CA THR A 532 -13.44 -3.85 -9.88
C THR A 532 -14.37 -2.77 -9.32
N ASP A 533 -13.97 -2.07 -8.27
CA ASP A 533 -14.78 -0.96 -7.71
C ASP A 533 -15.15 0.08 -8.77
N GLU A 534 -14.20 0.44 -9.65
CA GLU A 534 -14.46 1.37 -10.75
C GLU A 534 -15.46 0.80 -11.76
N ALA A 535 -15.37 -0.48 -12.06
CA ALA A 535 -16.29 -1.16 -12.96
C ALA A 535 -17.70 -1.20 -12.40
N ILE A 536 -17.86 -1.53 -11.10
CA ILE A 536 -19.14 -1.55 -10.41
C ILE A 536 -19.75 -0.16 -10.33
N THR A 537 -18.97 0.86 -9.99
CA THR A 537 -19.44 2.26 -9.98
C THR A 537 -19.90 2.70 -11.38
N ARG A 538 -19.21 2.29 -12.45
CA ARG A 538 -19.68 2.53 -13.83
C ARG A 538 -20.97 1.79 -14.13
N PHE A 539 -21.11 0.56 -13.65
CA PHE A 539 -22.34 -0.24 -13.80
C PHE A 539 -23.53 0.45 -13.13
N GLU A 540 -23.35 0.89 -11.88
CA GLU A 540 -24.39 1.63 -11.13
C GLU A 540 -24.79 2.93 -11.83
N ALA A 541 -23.81 3.69 -12.33
CA ALA A 541 -24.05 4.96 -13.02
C ALA A 541 -24.77 4.75 -14.37
N GLU A 542 -24.40 3.74 -15.14
CA GLU A 542 -24.96 3.49 -16.48
C GLU A 542 -26.37 2.90 -16.40
N PHE A 543 -26.61 1.96 -15.47
CA PHE A 543 -27.89 1.28 -15.35
C PHE A 543 -28.79 1.83 -14.26
N GLY A 544 -28.38 2.89 -13.56
CA GLY A 544 -29.21 3.66 -12.63
C GLY A 544 -29.63 2.84 -11.39
N VAL A 545 -28.74 2.04 -10.85
CA VAL A 545 -28.95 1.17 -9.69
C VAL A 545 -28.20 1.65 -8.46
#